data_b3df66c207b55c3e7c9c58a5ee53267b
#
_entry.id   b3df66c207b55c3e7c9c58a5ee53267b
#
_cell.length_a   1.000
_cell.length_b   1.000
_cell.length_c   1.000
_cell.angle_alpha   90.00
_cell.angle_beta   90.00
_cell.angle_gamma   90.00
#
_symmetry.space_group_name_H-M   'P 1'
#
loop_
_entity.id
_entity.type
_entity.pdbx_description
1 polymer ?
#
loop_
_entity_poly.entity_id
_entity_poly.type
_entity_poly.pdbx_seq_one_letter_code
_entity_poly.pdbx_strand_id
1 'polypeptide(L)'
;MSSFAFRLQKVFEYRELEEGWAKDNFLTKHIARMEAENELFDLDDNRKFLLSAGADDLQARRELELRIQKLDDNERALRLLIHQLEMEEEQARDEWILKKQDKGVLEKLRDKAYDAWMYRQNKLEQAALDEWSIQQRKTA
;
A
#
# COMPACT_ATOMS: atom_id res chain seq x y z
N MET A 1 13.44 37.21 -3.84
CA MET A 1 12.38 36.29 -4.35
C MET A 1 11.61 35.69 -3.20
N SER A 2 10.29 35.75 -3.26
CA SER A 2 9.46 35.00 -2.34
C SER A 2 9.50 33.51 -2.71
N SER A 3 9.59 32.66 -1.72
CA SER A 3 9.50 31.22 -1.91
C SER A 3 8.03 30.79 -1.93
N PHE A 4 7.74 29.69 -2.64
CA PHE A 4 6.41 29.12 -2.67
C PHE A 4 6.07 28.50 -1.30
N ALA A 5 4.89 28.81 -0.77
CA ALA A 5 4.36 28.22 0.44
C ALA A 5 2.92 27.79 0.19
N PHE A 6 2.63 26.52 0.44
CA PHE A 6 1.27 25.98 0.33
C PHE A 6 0.57 26.12 1.68
N ARG A 7 -0.58 26.80 1.70
CA ARG A 7 -1.35 27.02 2.94
C ARG A 7 -1.71 25.72 3.66
N LEU A 8 -2.01 24.66 2.92
CA LEU A 8 -2.42 23.37 3.45
C LEU A 8 -1.27 22.35 3.51
N GLN A 9 -0.02 22.81 3.52
CA GLN A 9 1.15 21.91 3.52
C GLN A 9 1.14 20.91 4.69
N LYS A 10 0.79 21.36 5.89
CA LYS A 10 0.72 20.49 7.07
C LYS A 10 -0.37 19.44 6.94
N VAL A 11 -1.51 19.81 6.35
CA VAL A 11 -2.61 18.87 6.08
C VAL A 11 -2.18 17.85 5.03
N PHE A 12 -1.48 18.29 3.99
CA PHE A 12 -0.92 17.42 2.96
C PHE A 12 0.05 16.40 3.56
N GLU A 13 0.97 16.84 4.40
CA GLU A 13 1.93 15.96 5.07
C GLU A 13 1.24 14.94 5.97
N TYR A 14 0.17 15.34 6.66
CA TYR A 14 -0.62 14.42 7.48
C TYR A 14 -1.35 13.38 6.62
N ARG A 15 -1.93 13.79 5.50
CA ARG A 15 -2.58 12.85 4.56
C ARG A 15 -1.57 11.87 3.95
N GLU A 16 -0.36 12.33 3.71
CA GLU A 16 0.74 11.48 3.24
C GLU A 16 1.11 10.42 4.29
N LEU A 17 1.16 10.80 5.57
CA LEU A 17 1.38 9.86 6.67
C LEU A 17 0.25 8.85 6.79
N GLU A 18 -1.00 9.29 6.73
CA GLU A 18 -2.16 8.40 6.79
C GLU A 18 -2.15 7.39 5.64
N GLU A 19 -1.81 7.83 4.43
CA GLU A 19 -1.68 6.95 3.27
C GLU A 19 -0.57 5.92 3.49
N GLY A 20 0.58 6.33 4.01
CA GLY A 20 1.68 5.44 4.35
C GLY A 20 1.30 4.38 5.38
N TRP A 21 0.59 4.75 6.42
CA TRP A 21 0.10 3.80 7.43
C TRP A 21 -0.90 2.80 6.85
N ALA A 22 -1.82 3.27 6.03
CA ALA A 22 -2.80 2.40 5.36
C ALA A 22 -2.11 1.42 4.40
N LYS A 23 -1.10 1.87 3.67
CA LYS A 23 -0.27 1.04 2.79
C LYS A 23 0.47 -0.04 3.58
N ASP A 24 1.09 0.32 4.69
CA ASP A 24 1.82 -0.61 5.55
C ASP A 24 0.90 -1.66 6.13
N ASN A 25 -0.30 -1.28 6.56
CA ASN A 25 -1.31 -2.21 7.05
C ASN A 25 -1.74 -3.19 5.95
N PHE A 26 -1.98 -2.70 4.73
CA PHE A 26 -2.30 -3.56 3.58
C PHE A 26 -1.17 -4.55 3.30
N LEU A 27 0.08 -4.11 3.26
CA LEU A 27 1.23 -4.97 3.01
C LEU A 27 1.40 -6.04 4.09
N THR A 28 1.17 -5.68 5.35
CA THR A 28 1.22 -6.64 6.48
C THR A 28 0.17 -7.74 6.30
N LYS A 29 -1.06 -7.38 5.94
CA LYS A 29 -2.14 -8.35 5.70
C LYS A 29 -1.86 -9.21 4.47
N HIS A 30 -1.33 -8.62 3.42
CA HIS A 30 -0.95 -9.33 2.20
C HIS A 30 0.12 -10.38 2.46
N ILE A 31 1.18 -10.02 3.18
CA ILE A 31 2.27 -10.94 3.54
C ILE A 31 1.74 -12.08 4.42
N ALA A 32 0.91 -11.77 5.41
CA ALA A 32 0.31 -12.78 6.28
C ALA A 32 -0.53 -13.79 5.48
N ARG A 33 -1.31 -13.32 4.51
CA ARG A 33 -2.09 -14.21 3.63
C ARG A 33 -1.19 -15.09 2.78
N MET A 34 -0.14 -14.53 2.19
CA MET A 34 0.80 -15.30 1.38
C MET A 34 1.54 -16.36 2.19
N GLU A 35 1.94 -16.04 3.42
CA GLU A 35 2.57 -17.01 4.33
C GLU A 35 1.61 -18.15 4.67
N ALA A 36 0.35 -17.85 4.94
CA ALA A 36 -0.67 -18.87 5.22
C ALA A 36 -0.94 -19.77 4.01
N GLU A 37 -0.97 -19.19 2.80
CA GLU A 37 -1.11 -19.97 1.55
C GLU A 37 0.09 -20.88 1.31
N ASN A 38 1.30 -20.41 1.61
CA ASN A 38 2.52 -21.24 1.54
C ASN A 38 2.49 -22.39 2.54
N GLU A 39 2.00 -22.15 3.76
CA GLU A 39 1.79 -23.22 4.75
C GLU A 39 0.80 -24.27 4.25
N LEU A 40 -0.27 -23.83 3.60
CA LEU A 40 -1.26 -24.74 3.02
C LEU A 40 -0.65 -25.61 1.91
N PHE A 41 0.19 -25.00 1.07
CA PHE A 41 0.91 -25.72 0.03
C PHE A 41 1.85 -26.76 0.62
N ASP A 42 2.63 -26.39 1.65
CA ASP A 42 3.56 -27.29 2.33
C ASP A 42 2.81 -28.45 3.03
N LEU A 43 1.66 -28.16 3.61
CA LEU A 43 0.81 -29.16 4.23
C LEU A 43 0.31 -30.18 3.19
N ASP A 44 -0.10 -29.72 2.02
CA ASP A 44 -0.56 -30.57 0.94
C ASP A 44 0.57 -31.47 0.41
N ASP A 45 1.78 -30.91 0.26
CA ASP A 45 2.99 -31.67 -0.11
C ASP A 45 3.34 -32.73 0.93
N ASN A 46 3.25 -32.40 2.20
CA ASN A 46 3.49 -33.33 3.29
C ASN A 46 2.48 -34.47 3.27
N ARG A 47 1.20 -34.16 3.03
CA ARG A 47 0.17 -35.19 2.87
C ARG A 47 0.49 -36.14 1.72
N LYS A 48 0.87 -35.62 0.57
CA LYS A 48 1.25 -36.41 -0.62
C LYS A 48 2.44 -37.32 -0.31
N PHE A 49 3.45 -36.80 0.37
CA PHE A 49 4.62 -37.56 0.78
C PHE A 49 4.24 -38.73 1.70
N LEU A 50 3.42 -38.50 2.73
CA LEU A 50 2.98 -39.52 3.66
C LEU A 50 2.15 -40.60 2.96
N LEU A 51 1.29 -40.22 2.04
CA LEU A 51 0.48 -41.20 1.28
C LEU A 51 1.34 -42.01 0.31
N SER A 52 2.36 -41.42 -0.28
CA SER A 52 3.27 -42.14 -1.20
C SER A 52 4.19 -43.14 -0.46
N ALA A 53 4.56 -42.80 0.76
CA ALA A 53 5.43 -43.68 1.58
C ALA A 53 4.71 -44.97 2.03
N GLY A 54 3.39 -44.90 2.24
CA GLY A 54 2.58 -46.03 2.63
C GLY A 54 2.83 -46.53 4.06
N ALA A 55 2.32 -47.71 4.36
CA ALA A 55 2.48 -48.35 5.65
C ALA A 55 2.55 -49.89 5.48
N ASP A 56 3.55 -50.51 6.12
CA ASP A 56 3.86 -51.93 5.94
C ASP A 56 3.05 -52.84 6.84
N ASP A 57 2.60 -52.39 8.01
CA ASP A 57 1.83 -53.15 8.95
C ASP A 57 0.60 -52.38 9.49
N LEU A 58 -0.21 -53.04 10.30
CA LEU A 58 -1.44 -52.49 10.87
C LEU A 58 -1.16 -51.30 11.79
N GLN A 59 -0.11 -51.39 12.60
CA GLN A 59 0.25 -50.31 13.52
C GLN A 59 0.76 -49.07 12.75
N ALA A 60 1.62 -49.28 11.77
CA ALA A 60 2.10 -48.20 10.90
C ALA A 60 0.96 -47.53 10.13
N ARG A 61 -0.03 -48.32 9.70
CA ARG A 61 -1.24 -47.80 9.02
C ARG A 61 -2.08 -46.94 9.97
N ARG A 62 -2.26 -47.35 11.22
CA ARG A 62 -2.98 -46.54 12.22
C ARG A 62 -2.27 -45.23 12.52
N GLU A 63 -0.96 -45.28 12.64
CA GLU A 63 -0.13 -44.06 12.82
C GLU A 63 -0.24 -43.12 11.65
N LEU A 64 -0.22 -43.67 10.43
CA LEU A 64 -0.38 -42.89 9.20
C LEU A 64 -1.77 -42.21 9.15
N GLU A 65 -2.83 -42.95 9.46
CA GLU A 65 -4.19 -42.44 9.50
C GLU A 65 -4.32 -41.28 10.50
N LEU A 66 -3.71 -41.40 11.68
CA LEU A 66 -3.72 -40.33 12.69
C LEU A 66 -2.97 -39.10 12.22
N ARG A 67 -1.84 -39.27 11.55
CA ARG A 67 -1.08 -38.14 10.96
C ARG A 67 -1.87 -37.43 9.86
N ILE A 68 -2.50 -38.20 8.98
CA ILE A 68 -3.35 -37.65 7.93
C ILE A 68 -4.53 -36.88 8.51
N GLN A 69 -5.18 -37.44 9.53
CA GLN A 69 -6.29 -36.77 10.22
C GLN A 69 -5.86 -35.45 10.85
N LYS A 70 -4.68 -35.39 11.45
CA LYS A 70 -4.13 -34.17 12.03
C LYS A 70 -3.84 -33.13 10.93
N LEU A 71 -3.32 -33.56 9.80
CA LEU A 71 -3.10 -32.67 8.65
C LEU A 71 -4.43 -32.12 8.11
N ASP A 72 -5.47 -32.95 8.05
CA ASP A 72 -6.80 -32.52 7.61
C ASP A 72 -7.40 -31.49 8.56
N ASP A 73 -7.25 -31.67 9.87
CA ASP A 73 -7.70 -30.70 10.86
C ASP A 73 -6.95 -29.38 10.75
N ASN A 74 -5.63 -29.44 10.57
CA ASN A 74 -4.80 -28.27 10.35
C ASN A 74 -5.17 -27.54 9.04
N GLU A 75 -5.46 -28.29 7.98
CA GLU A 75 -5.92 -27.72 6.71
C GLU A 75 -7.21 -26.92 6.87
N ARG A 76 -8.20 -27.47 7.60
CA ARG A 76 -9.46 -26.76 7.84
C ARG A 76 -9.23 -25.45 8.58
N ALA A 77 -8.42 -25.50 9.65
CA ALA A 77 -8.08 -24.32 10.43
C ALA A 77 -7.35 -23.27 9.57
N LEU A 78 -6.41 -23.73 8.73
CA LEU A 78 -5.62 -22.86 7.87
C LEU A 78 -6.47 -22.23 6.77
N ARG A 79 -7.42 -22.97 6.19
CA ARG A 79 -8.35 -22.41 5.20
C ARG A 79 -9.26 -21.34 5.79
N LEU A 80 -9.72 -21.52 7.03
CA LEU A 80 -10.48 -20.50 7.74
C LEU A 80 -9.64 -19.25 7.99
N LEU A 81 -8.38 -19.42 8.40
CA LEU A 81 -7.44 -18.31 8.59
C LEU A 81 -7.20 -17.57 7.28
N ILE A 82 -6.97 -18.28 6.18
CA ILE A 82 -6.75 -17.68 4.85
C ILE A 82 -7.97 -16.85 4.44
N HIS A 83 -9.18 -17.37 4.62
CA HIS A 83 -10.39 -16.63 4.32
C HIS A 83 -10.50 -15.34 5.13
N GLN A 84 -10.21 -15.42 6.43
CA GLN A 84 -10.19 -14.25 7.30
C GLN A 84 -9.14 -13.22 6.86
N LEU A 85 -7.95 -13.67 6.51
CA LEU A 85 -6.86 -12.80 6.03
C LEU A 85 -7.19 -12.17 4.67
N GLU A 86 -7.88 -12.89 3.79
CA GLU A 86 -8.35 -12.33 2.51
C GLU A 86 -9.33 -11.19 2.74
N MET A 87 -10.27 -11.34 3.68
CA MET A 87 -11.22 -10.29 4.02
C MET A 87 -10.53 -9.07 4.63
N GLU A 88 -9.59 -9.29 5.54
CA GLU A 88 -8.80 -8.23 6.17
C GLU A 88 -7.93 -7.49 5.16
N GLU A 89 -7.33 -8.22 4.24
CA GLU A 89 -6.52 -7.65 3.15
C GLU A 89 -7.38 -6.76 2.24
N GLU A 90 -8.58 -7.22 1.88
CA GLU A 90 -9.50 -6.44 1.05
C GLU A 90 -9.92 -5.15 1.74
N GLN A 91 -10.27 -5.20 3.02
CA GLN A 91 -10.60 -4.02 3.81
C GLN A 91 -9.42 -3.04 3.89
N ALA A 92 -8.23 -3.57 4.12
CA ALA A 92 -7.01 -2.76 4.18
C ALA A 92 -6.68 -2.11 2.84
N ARG A 93 -6.93 -2.81 1.73
CA ARG A 93 -6.77 -2.27 0.38
C ARG A 93 -7.73 -1.12 0.12
N ASP A 94 -9.01 -1.29 0.47
CA ASP A 94 -10.04 -0.27 0.29
C ASP A 94 -9.71 0.98 1.10
N GLU A 95 -9.25 0.80 2.34
CA GLU A 95 -8.83 1.92 3.19
C GLU A 95 -7.62 2.65 2.61
N TRP A 96 -6.63 1.92 2.11
CA TRP A 96 -5.48 2.51 1.46
C TRP A 96 -5.88 3.32 0.21
N ILE A 97 -6.79 2.80 -0.61
CA ILE A 97 -7.31 3.51 -1.79
C ILE A 97 -7.97 4.83 -1.37
N LEU A 98 -8.79 4.83 -0.32
CA LEU A 98 -9.43 6.04 0.20
C LEU A 98 -8.40 7.07 0.68
N LYS A 99 -7.40 6.65 1.43
CA LYS A 99 -6.33 7.54 1.92
C LYS A 99 -5.49 8.09 0.77
N LYS A 100 -5.24 7.29 -0.26
CA LYS A 100 -4.55 7.71 -1.47
C LYS A 100 -5.35 8.77 -2.24
N GLN A 101 -6.66 8.62 -2.32
CA GLN A 101 -7.55 9.62 -2.93
C GLN A 101 -7.55 10.93 -2.14
N ASP A 102 -7.61 10.87 -0.81
CA ASP A 102 -7.56 12.05 0.06
C ASP A 102 -6.27 12.84 -0.15
N LYS A 103 -5.15 12.14 -0.20
CA LYS A 103 -3.84 12.72 -0.51
C LYS A 103 -3.83 13.34 -1.92
N GLY A 104 -4.39 12.63 -2.89
CA GLY A 104 -4.46 13.06 -4.29
C GLY A 104 -5.22 14.38 -4.47
N VAL A 105 -6.29 14.61 -3.72
CA VAL A 105 -7.02 15.89 -3.73
C VAL A 105 -6.10 17.04 -3.30
N LEU A 106 -5.33 16.85 -2.25
CA LEU A 106 -4.40 17.87 -1.76
C LEU A 106 -3.21 18.08 -2.69
N GLU A 107 -2.73 17.03 -3.36
CA GLU A 107 -1.70 17.16 -4.40
C GLU A 107 -2.17 18.06 -5.54
N LYS A 108 -3.39 17.87 -6.00
CA LYS A 108 -3.99 18.70 -7.06
C LYS A 108 -4.13 20.16 -6.62
N LEU A 109 -4.56 20.38 -5.38
CA LEU A 109 -4.68 21.75 -4.82
C LEU A 109 -3.31 22.40 -4.71
N ARG A 110 -2.28 21.66 -4.31
CA ARG A 110 -0.91 22.15 -4.24
C ARG A 110 -0.38 22.52 -5.61
N ASP A 111 -0.61 21.68 -6.61
CA ASP A 111 -0.18 21.93 -8.00
C ASP A 111 -0.85 23.20 -8.56
N LYS A 112 -2.15 23.37 -8.32
CA LYS A 112 -2.86 24.59 -8.72
C LYS A 112 -2.32 25.83 -8.01
N ALA A 113 -2.05 25.72 -6.72
CA ALA A 113 -1.49 26.83 -5.93
C ALA A 113 -0.09 27.20 -6.43
N TYR A 114 0.72 26.20 -6.76
CA TYR A 114 2.05 26.41 -7.33
C TYR A 114 1.98 27.10 -8.70
N ASP A 115 1.09 26.64 -9.58
CA ASP A 115 0.92 27.24 -10.91
C ASP A 115 0.46 28.69 -10.79
N ALA A 116 -0.46 28.98 -9.88
CA ALA A 116 -0.91 30.35 -9.61
C ALA A 116 0.22 31.23 -9.08
N TRP A 117 1.06 30.69 -8.19
CA TRP A 117 2.23 31.38 -7.66
C TRP A 117 3.24 31.68 -8.77
N MET A 118 3.56 30.70 -9.61
CA MET A 118 4.45 30.87 -10.76
C MET A 118 3.95 31.92 -11.72
N TYR A 119 2.65 31.91 -12.02
CA TYR A 119 2.04 32.92 -12.90
C TYR A 119 2.22 34.30 -12.31
N ARG A 120 1.99 34.50 -11.01
CA ARG A 120 2.20 35.82 -10.36
C ARG A 120 3.67 36.23 -10.38
N GLN A 121 4.60 35.32 -10.15
CA GLN A 121 6.04 35.63 -10.22
C GLN A 121 6.46 36.04 -11.61
N ASN A 122 5.99 35.34 -12.63
CA ASN A 122 6.29 35.69 -14.04
C ASN A 122 5.73 37.07 -14.41
N LYS A 123 4.53 37.40 -13.95
CA LYS A 123 3.96 38.73 -14.14
C LYS A 123 4.79 39.82 -13.47
N LEU A 124 5.24 39.60 -12.25
CA LEU A 124 6.08 40.57 -11.53
C LEU A 124 7.42 40.78 -12.23
N GLU A 125 8.05 39.72 -12.70
CA GLU A 125 9.29 39.81 -13.48
C GLU A 125 9.08 40.58 -14.77
N GLN A 126 7.99 40.28 -15.48
CA GLN A 126 7.67 40.97 -16.75
C GLN A 126 7.44 42.46 -16.51
N ALA A 127 6.70 42.81 -15.44
CA ALA A 127 6.47 44.21 -15.07
C ALA A 127 7.77 44.92 -14.71
N ALA A 128 8.65 44.27 -13.98
CA ALA A 128 9.97 44.84 -13.65
C ALA A 128 10.85 45.03 -14.87
N LEU A 129 10.86 44.10 -15.81
CA LEU A 129 11.58 44.22 -17.07
C LEU A 129 11.03 45.34 -17.95
N ASP A 130 9.72 45.46 -18.04
CA ASP A 130 9.06 46.51 -18.78
C ASP A 130 9.38 47.90 -18.21
N GLU A 131 9.36 48.05 -16.88
CA GLU A 131 9.72 49.27 -16.19
C GLU A 131 11.19 49.62 -16.40
N TRP A 132 12.09 48.66 -16.30
CA TRP A 132 13.51 48.81 -16.54
C TRP A 132 13.75 49.29 -18.01
N SER A 133 13.07 48.68 -18.96
CA SER A 133 13.13 49.05 -20.39
C SER A 133 12.68 50.51 -20.64
N ILE A 134 11.61 50.92 -19.95
CA ILE A 134 11.12 52.32 -20.05
C ILE A 134 12.14 53.28 -19.45
N GLN A 135 12.74 52.96 -18.30
CA GLN A 135 13.77 53.78 -17.68
C GLN A 135 15.01 53.92 -18.59
N GLN A 136 15.45 52.85 -19.22
CA GLN A 136 16.56 52.85 -20.18
C GLN A 136 16.26 53.78 -21.38
N ARG A 137 15.05 53.80 -21.88
CA ARG A 137 14.64 54.70 -22.96
C ARG A 137 14.66 56.18 -22.54
N LYS A 138 14.29 56.46 -21.27
CA LYS A 138 14.27 57.82 -20.75
C LYS A 138 15.68 58.39 -20.50
N THR A 139 16.66 57.53 -20.24
CA THR A 139 18.05 57.94 -19.95
C THR A 139 18.94 57.96 -21.17
N ALA A 140 18.46 57.52 -22.32
CA ALA A 140 19.23 57.52 -23.56
C ALA A 140 19.13 58.87 -24.32
#